data_d5549df14e6511ac0f90843caa7dfbf3
#
_entry.id   d5549df14e6511ac0f90843caa7dfbf3
#
_cell.length_a   1.000
_cell.length_b   1.000
_cell.length_c   1.000
_cell.angle_alpha   90.00
_cell.angle_beta   90.00
_cell.angle_gamma   90.00
#
_symmetry.space_group_name_H-M   'P 1'
#
loop_
_entity.id
_entity.type
_entity.pdbx_description
1 polymer ?
#
loop_
_entity_poly.entity_id
_entity_poly.type
_entity_poly.pdbx_seq_one_letter_code
_entity_poly.pdbx_strand_id
1 'polypeptide(L)'
;AATQGFQDALTEAFGDKVTVDVQNASGDNSNCATIVNSFVSSNVDLILANATTPLQAAAAATDTIPILGTSITDYATALDVTDWTGASGRNISGTTDLAPLDGQADMIKELFPDAKNVGLLYCSAEPNSKYQVNVITEYLTELGYTCTEYSFSDTNDLSAVCTTACAASDVIYIPTDNTAANNTELIANIAVPAGVPIVAGEQGICSGCGVATLSIDYYELGRTTGEMAAKILTGEADVTTMEVQSAPTFTKMYNAALCEQLGVTIPEGYTAIEAE
;
A
#
# COMPACT_ATOMS: atom_id res chain seq x y z
N ALA A 1 -7.54 8.55 -3.76
CA ALA A 1 -7.24 8.29 -5.17
C ALA A 1 -7.94 7.01 -5.66
N ALA A 2 -7.62 5.80 -5.14
CA ALA A 2 -8.18 4.53 -5.65
C ALA A 2 -9.71 4.46 -5.63
N THR A 3 -10.36 4.85 -4.52
CA THR A 3 -11.82 4.90 -4.45
C THR A 3 -12.43 5.82 -5.49
N GLN A 4 -11.81 6.97 -5.78
CA GLN A 4 -12.28 7.89 -6.81
C GLN A 4 -12.14 7.27 -8.20
N GLY A 5 -10.99 6.67 -8.53
CA GLY A 5 -10.81 6.00 -9.82
C GLY A 5 -11.84 4.87 -10.05
N PHE A 6 -12.15 4.11 -9.01
CA PHE A 6 -13.19 3.10 -9.06
C PHE A 6 -14.58 3.68 -9.35
N GLN A 7 -14.97 4.75 -8.64
CA GLN A 7 -16.25 5.42 -8.86
C GLN A 7 -16.38 6.01 -10.27
N ASP A 8 -15.31 6.63 -10.76
CA ASP A 8 -15.29 7.23 -12.10
C ASP A 8 -15.45 6.15 -13.18
N ALA A 9 -14.75 5.02 -13.07
CA ALA A 9 -14.88 3.90 -14.00
C ALA A 9 -16.32 3.32 -14.01
N LEU A 10 -16.94 3.16 -12.85
CA LEU A 10 -18.32 2.70 -12.75
C LEU A 10 -19.31 3.73 -13.31
N THR A 11 -19.08 5.02 -13.06
CA THR A 11 -19.91 6.09 -13.60
C THR A 11 -19.84 6.15 -15.14
N GLU A 12 -18.64 5.96 -15.70
CA GLU A 12 -18.46 5.84 -17.16
C GLU A 12 -19.21 4.65 -17.74
N ALA A 13 -19.17 3.48 -17.05
CA ALA A 13 -19.81 2.26 -17.54
C ALA A 13 -21.34 2.29 -17.44
N PHE A 14 -21.88 2.86 -16.37
CA PHE A 14 -23.29 2.70 -16.01
C PHE A 14 -24.08 4.01 -15.90
N GLY A 15 -23.41 5.16 -15.80
CA GLY A 15 -24.06 6.45 -15.55
C GLY A 15 -24.90 6.43 -14.27
N ASP A 16 -26.13 6.91 -14.36
CA ASP A 16 -27.06 6.98 -13.22
C ASP A 16 -27.64 5.62 -12.78
N LYS A 17 -27.24 4.50 -13.42
CA LYS A 17 -27.72 3.16 -13.08
C LYS A 17 -26.94 2.50 -11.96
N VAL A 18 -25.82 3.08 -11.54
CA VAL A 18 -25.02 2.61 -10.41
C VAL A 18 -25.13 3.58 -9.25
N THR A 19 -25.21 3.02 -8.04
CA THR A 19 -25.13 3.78 -6.79
C THR A 19 -23.97 3.22 -5.98
N VAL A 20 -23.05 4.09 -5.57
CA VAL A 20 -21.89 3.71 -4.74
C VAL A 20 -22.06 4.31 -3.34
N ASP A 21 -22.17 3.44 -2.32
CA ASP A 21 -22.13 3.83 -0.91
C ASP A 21 -20.68 3.74 -0.43
N VAL A 22 -20.09 4.87 -0.04
CA VAL A 22 -18.70 4.92 0.44
C VAL A 22 -18.68 5.15 1.94
N GLN A 23 -18.09 4.18 2.65
CA GLN A 23 -17.90 4.23 4.10
C GLN A 23 -16.41 4.21 4.42
N ASN A 24 -16.00 4.93 5.45
CA ASN A 24 -14.62 4.99 5.90
C ASN A 24 -14.49 4.46 7.34
N ALA A 25 -13.69 3.40 7.50
CA ALA A 25 -13.43 2.79 8.81
C ALA A 25 -12.40 3.56 9.64
N SER A 26 -11.72 4.55 9.06
CA SER A 26 -10.72 5.41 9.74
C SER A 26 -9.59 4.61 10.44
N GLY A 27 -9.18 3.48 9.85
CA GLY A 27 -8.13 2.62 10.40
C GLY A 27 -8.59 1.71 11.57
N ASP A 28 -9.87 1.68 11.90
CA ASP A 28 -10.41 0.85 12.97
C ASP A 28 -10.98 -0.47 12.44
N ASN A 29 -10.41 -1.60 12.89
CA ASN A 29 -10.81 -2.94 12.46
C ASN A 29 -12.26 -3.28 12.83
N SER A 30 -12.75 -2.79 13.97
CA SER A 30 -14.13 -3.03 14.42
C SER A 30 -15.14 -2.28 13.54
N ASN A 31 -14.76 -1.08 13.07
CA ASN A 31 -15.55 -0.32 12.10
C ASN A 31 -15.59 -1.02 10.74
N CYS A 32 -14.48 -1.62 10.28
CA CYS A 32 -14.47 -2.42 9.04
C CYS A 32 -15.53 -3.52 9.09
N ALA A 33 -15.55 -4.32 10.15
CA ALA A 33 -16.53 -5.40 10.32
C ALA A 33 -17.98 -4.87 10.35
N THR A 34 -18.20 -3.76 11.06
CA THR A 34 -19.53 -3.14 11.16
C THR A 34 -20.02 -2.63 9.80
N ILE A 35 -19.17 -1.93 9.04
CA ILE A 35 -19.48 -1.41 7.72
C ILE A 35 -19.80 -2.55 6.75
N VAL A 36 -18.94 -3.56 6.69
CA VAL A 36 -19.13 -4.70 5.78
C VAL A 36 -20.42 -5.47 6.11
N ASN A 37 -20.72 -5.71 7.38
CA ASN A 37 -21.96 -6.36 7.77
C ASN A 37 -23.20 -5.53 7.36
N SER A 38 -23.11 -4.20 7.37
CA SER A 38 -24.16 -3.33 6.85
C SER A 38 -24.36 -3.51 5.35
N PHE A 39 -23.29 -3.58 4.56
CA PHE A 39 -23.36 -3.84 3.11
C PHE A 39 -23.97 -5.21 2.81
N VAL A 40 -23.54 -6.26 3.52
CA VAL A 40 -24.11 -7.62 3.39
C VAL A 40 -25.61 -7.62 3.71
N SER A 41 -26.01 -6.96 4.79
CA SER A 41 -27.42 -6.85 5.19
C SER A 41 -28.27 -6.06 4.19
N SER A 42 -27.66 -5.11 3.47
CA SER A 42 -28.31 -4.33 2.43
C SER A 42 -28.37 -5.05 1.08
N ASN A 43 -27.79 -6.25 0.98
CA ASN A 43 -27.69 -7.05 -0.25
C ASN A 43 -27.11 -6.25 -1.44
N VAL A 44 -25.98 -5.60 -1.24
CA VAL A 44 -25.26 -4.91 -2.33
C VAL A 44 -24.81 -5.91 -3.39
N ASP A 45 -24.70 -5.48 -4.64
CA ASP A 45 -24.33 -6.34 -5.77
C ASP A 45 -22.82 -6.63 -5.82
N LEU A 46 -21.99 -5.78 -5.21
CA LEU A 46 -20.53 -5.92 -5.15
C LEU A 46 -19.98 -5.08 -3.99
N ILE A 47 -18.90 -5.55 -3.37
CA ILE A 47 -18.15 -4.82 -2.34
C ILE A 47 -16.76 -4.48 -2.87
N LEU A 48 -16.38 -3.20 -2.82
CA LEU A 48 -15.00 -2.76 -2.95
C LEU A 48 -14.36 -2.71 -1.56
N ALA A 49 -13.26 -3.42 -1.38
CA ALA A 49 -12.42 -3.37 -0.18
C ALA A 49 -11.10 -2.66 -0.48
N ASN A 50 -10.92 -1.46 0.06
CA ASN A 50 -9.71 -0.68 -0.12
C ASN A 50 -8.78 -0.87 1.08
N ALA A 51 -7.68 -1.56 0.91
CA ALA A 51 -6.67 -2.04 1.84
C ALA A 51 -6.94 -3.45 2.42
N THR A 52 -5.88 -4.05 2.97
CA THR A 52 -5.86 -5.44 3.48
C THR A 52 -6.92 -5.70 4.55
N THR A 53 -7.04 -4.84 5.56
CA THR A 53 -8.00 -5.02 6.66
C THR A 53 -9.47 -5.00 6.20
N PRO A 54 -9.92 -4.05 5.36
CA PRO A 54 -11.24 -4.12 4.74
C PRO A 54 -11.48 -5.37 3.90
N LEU A 55 -10.46 -5.85 3.16
CA LEU A 55 -10.55 -7.09 2.39
C LEU A 55 -10.77 -8.29 3.29
N GLN A 56 -10.03 -8.41 4.38
CA GLN A 56 -10.18 -9.47 5.36
C GLN A 56 -11.56 -9.46 6.02
N ALA A 57 -12.06 -8.27 6.38
CA ALA A 57 -13.39 -8.11 6.93
C ALA A 57 -14.47 -8.53 5.94
N ALA A 58 -14.35 -8.16 4.67
CA ALA A 58 -15.28 -8.55 3.61
C ALA A 58 -15.26 -10.06 3.36
N ALA A 59 -14.06 -10.66 3.28
CA ALA A 59 -13.87 -12.09 3.10
C ALA A 59 -14.47 -12.95 4.24
N ALA A 60 -14.48 -12.40 5.46
CA ALA A 60 -15.08 -13.06 6.63
C ALA A 60 -16.62 -12.92 6.68
N ALA A 61 -17.18 -11.88 6.07
CA ALA A 61 -18.59 -11.56 6.19
C ALA A 61 -19.47 -12.20 5.11
N THR A 62 -18.92 -12.50 3.92
CA THR A 62 -19.70 -13.08 2.82
C THR A 62 -18.85 -13.97 1.92
N ASP A 63 -19.46 -15.06 1.44
CA ASP A 63 -18.90 -15.97 0.43
C ASP A 63 -19.68 -15.92 -0.89
N THR A 64 -20.70 -15.07 -0.98
CA THR A 64 -21.62 -14.99 -2.13
C THR A 64 -21.57 -13.64 -2.84
N ILE A 65 -21.46 -12.52 -2.13
CA ILE A 65 -21.35 -11.21 -2.76
C ILE A 65 -19.93 -11.07 -3.35
N PRO A 66 -19.77 -10.70 -4.63
CA PRO A 66 -18.47 -10.42 -5.22
C PRO A 66 -17.70 -9.35 -4.44
N ILE A 67 -16.44 -9.61 -4.16
CA ILE A 67 -15.53 -8.70 -3.48
C ILE A 67 -14.38 -8.38 -4.42
N LEU A 68 -14.12 -7.10 -4.64
CA LEU A 68 -12.91 -6.63 -5.29
C LEU A 68 -12.04 -5.86 -4.30
N GLY A 69 -10.80 -6.32 -4.15
CA GLY A 69 -9.78 -5.59 -3.41
C GLY A 69 -9.13 -4.51 -4.29
N THR A 70 -8.74 -3.40 -3.69
CA THR A 70 -7.81 -2.43 -4.28
C THR A 70 -6.84 -1.95 -3.21
N SER A 71 -5.66 -1.52 -3.58
CA SER A 71 -4.60 -1.19 -2.61
C SER A 71 -4.27 -2.38 -1.70
N ILE A 72 -4.17 -3.55 -2.29
CA ILE A 72 -3.81 -4.80 -1.61
C ILE A 72 -2.40 -5.19 -2.03
N THR A 73 -1.50 -5.30 -1.09
CA THR A 73 -0.11 -5.66 -1.36
C THR A 73 0.02 -7.10 -1.86
N ASP A 74 -0.51 -8.06 -1.11
CA ASP A 74 -0.44 -9.49 -1.45
C ASP A 74 -1.72 -10.23 -1.01
N TYR A 75 -2.44 -10.78 -1.98
CA TYR A 75 -3.71 -11.48 -1.74
C TYR A 75 -3.52 -12.81 -1.03
N ALA A 76 -2.40 -13.52 -1.30
CA ALA A 76 -2.12 -14.78 -0.65
C ALA A 76 -1.96 -14.58 0.86
N THR A 77 -1.18 -13.59 1.26
CA THR A 77 -1.00 -13.19 2.66
C THR A 77 -2.30 -12.65 3.28
N ALA A 78 -3.03 -11.79 2.54
CA ALA A 78 -4.25 -11.17 3.05
C ALA A 78 -5.35 -12.21 3.34
N LEU A 79 -5.44 -13.26 2.52
CA LEU A 79 -6.47 -14.30 2.59
C LEU A 79 -6.00 -15.62 3.23
N ASP A 80 -4.75 -15.69 3.70
CA ASP A 80 -4.11 -16.89 4.24
C ASP A 80 -4.19 -18.09 3.29
N VAL A 81 -3.77 -17.87 2.03
CA VAL A 81 -3.77 -18.88 0.96
C VAL A 81 -2.34 -19.29 0.63
N THR A 82 -2.00 -20.58 0.80
CA THR A 82 -0.64 -21.10 0.56
C THR A 82 -0.34 -21.41 -0.90
N ASP A 83 -1.36 -21.83 -1.68
CA ASP A 83 -1.19 -22.26 -3.07
C ASP A 83 -1.81 -21.23 -4.03
N TRP A 84 -1.32 -19.99 -3.98
CA TRP A 84 -1.82 -18.90 -4.80
C TRP A 84 -1.48 -19.09 -6.28
N THR A 85 -2.49 -19.03 -7.14
CA THR A 85 -2.35 -19.25 -8.60
C THR A 85 -2.73 -18.03 -9.45
N GLY A 86 -2.88 -16.85 -8.84
CA GLY A 86 -3.31 -15.62 -9.53
C GLY A 86 -4.78 -15.28 -9.31
N ALA A 87 -5.63 -16.28 -9.06
CA ALA A 87 -7.04 -16.12 -8.71
C ALA A 87 -7.32 -16.78 -7.36
N SER A 88 -8.27 -16.22 -6.60
CA SER A 88 -8.62 -16.78 -5.29
C SER A 88 -9.41 -18.08 -5.34
N GLY A 89 -10.07 -18.37 -6.46
CA GLY A 89 -11.04 -19.47 -6.55
C GLY A 89 -12.31 -19.28 -5.71
N ARG A 90 -12.48 -18.08 -5.14
CA ARG A 90 -13.59 -17.66 -4.28
C ARG A 90 -14.28 -16.44 -4.89
N ASN A 91 -15.23 -15.87 -4.17
CA ASN A 91 -15.92 -14.62 -4.54
C ASN A 91 -15.03 -13.36 -4.43
N ILE A 92 -13.71 -13.48 -4.55
CA ILE A 92 -12.73 -12.41 -4.31
C ILE A 92 -11.74 -12.31 -5.48
N SER A 93 -11.53 -11.11 -5.98
CA SER A 93 -10.46 -10.72 -6.91
C SER A 93 -10.06 -9.27 -6.66
N GLY A 94 -9.41 -8.61 -7.59
CA GLY A 94 -9.09 -7.18 -7.53
C GLY A 94 -7.73 -6.81 -8.09
N THR A 95 -7.15 -5.75 -7.53
CA THR A 95 -5.85 -5.23 -7.98
C THR A 95 -4.83 -5.21 -6.84
N THR A 96 -3.55 -5.43 -7.17
CA THR A 96 -2.43 -5.29 -6.23
C THR A 96 -1.69 -3.97 -6.45
N ASP A 97 -1.30 -3.34 -5.35
CA ASP A 97 -0.49 -2.13 -5.32
C ASP A 97 1.01 -2.42 -5.09
N LEU A 98 1.38 -3.69 -5.04
CA LEU A 98 2.76 -4.09 -4.79
C LEU A 98 3.68 -3.57 -5.91
N ALA A 99 4.47 -2.56 -5.59
CA ALA A 99 5.57 -2.13 -6.43
C ALA A 99 6.72 -3.16 -6.38
N PRO A 100 7.57 -3.23 -7.42
CA PRO A 100 8.71 -4.16 -7.42
C PRO A 100 9.65 -3.87 -6.25
N LEU A 101 9.73 -4.80 -5.28
CA LEU A 101 10.54 -4.64 -4.07
C LEU A 101 12.05 -4.72 -4.36
N ASP A 102 12.45 -5.47 -5.37
CA ASP A 102 13.80 -5.44 -5.94
C ASP A 102 14.15 -4.04 -6.48
N GLY A 103 13.24 -3.42 -7.22
CA GLY A 103 13.40 -2.05 -7.71
C GLY A 103 13.47 -1.01 -6.58
N GLN A 104 12.76 -1.22 -5.46
CA GLN A 104 12.87 -0.35 -4.28
C GLN A 104 14.21 -0.55 -3.55
N ALA A 105 14.71 -1.79 -3.49
CA ALA A 105 16.04 -2.09 -2.96
C ALA A 105 17.14 -1.46 -3.83
N ASP A 106 17.03 -1.57 -5.16
CA ASP A 106 17.93 -0.93 -6.11
C ASP A 106 17.91 0.60 -5.99
N MET A 107 16.75 1.20 -5.73
CA MET A 107 16.61 2.64 -5.44
C MET A 107 17.40 3.04 -4.19
N ILE A 108 17.35 2.26 -3.12
CA ILE A 108 18.17 2.50 -1.92
C ILE A 108 19.66 2.43 -2.30
N LYS A 109 20.05 1.45 -3.12
CA LYS A 109 21.44 1.32 -3.58
C LYS A 109 21.88 2.48 -4.47
N GLU A 110 21.01 2.97 -5.33
CA GLU A 110 21.27 4.11 -6.21
C GLU A 110 21.48 5.42 -5.40
N LEU A 111 20.61 5.67 -4.43
CA LEU A 111 20.60 6.92 -3.66
C LEU A 111 21.59 6.93 -2.50
N PHE A 112 21.83 5.77 -1.88
CA PHE A 112 22.62 5.63 -0.65
C PHE A 112 23.68 4.53 -0.76
N PRO A 113 24.60 4.61 -1.77
CA PRO A 113 25.57 3.55 -2.04
C PRO A 113 26.57 3.31 -0.89
N ASP A 114 26.79 4.31 -0.04
CA ASP A 114 27.71 4.25 1.11
C ASP A 114 27.06 3.86 2.43
N ALA A 115 25.73 3.78 2.46
CA ALA A 115 24.97 3.29 3.63
C ALA A 115 25.33 1.82 3.92
N LYS A 116 25.27 1.44 5.19
CA LYS A 116 25.54 0.08 5.65
C LYS A 116 24.33 -0.51 6.39
N ASN A 117 23.65 0.31 7.15
CA ASN A 117 22.55 -0.09 8.02
C ASN A 117 21.24 0.47 7.48
N VAL A 118 20.34 -0.41 7.06
CA VAL A 118 18.98 -0.08 6.65
C VAL A 118 18.02 -0.45 7.78
N GLY A 119 17.34 0.54 8.32
CA GLY A 119 16.25 0.33 9.27
C GLY A 119 14.94 0.07 8.53
N LEU A 120 14.22 -0.99 8.90
CA LEU A 120 12.93 -1.35 8.32
C LEU A 120 11.83 -1.00 9.33
N LEU A 121 11.18 0.16 9.15
CA LEU A 121 10.17 0.69 10.07
C LEU A 121 8.78 0.34 9.57
N TYR A 122 8.00 -0.41 10.36
CA TYR A 122 6.68 -0.88 9.96
C TYR A 122 5.75 -1.23 11.12
N CYS A 123 4.44 -1.28 10.86
CA CYS A 123 3.44 -1.74 11.80
C CYS A 123 3.34 -3.28 11.83
N SER A 124 3.62 -3.89 12.97
CA SER A 124 3.57 -5.35 13.14
C SER A 124 2.15 -5.92 13.10
N ALA A 125 1.13 -5.08 13.26
CA ALA A 125 -0.27 -5.48 13.14
C ALA A 125 -0.75 -5.56 11.68
N GLU A 126 0.07 -5.12 10.72
CA GLU A 126 -0.25 -5.14 9.29
C GLU A 126 0.49 -6.26 8.55
N PRO A 127 -0.18 -7.34 8.13
CA PRO A 127 0.46 -8.46 7.44
C PRO A 127 1.06 -8.06 6.08
N ASN A 128 0.48 -7.08 5.37
CA ASN A 128 1.02 -6.48 4.15
C ASN A 128 2.40 -5.85 4.37
N SER A 129 2.59 -5.15 5.48
CA SER A 129 3.86 -4.51 5.84
C SER A 129 4.93 -5.56 6.15
N LYS A 130 4.57 -6.57 6.95
CA LYS A 130 5.49 -7.67 7.28
C LYS A 130 5.92 -8.48 6.06
N TYR A 131 4.99 -8.73 5.12
CA TYR A 131 5.30 -9.38 3.84
C TYR A 131 6.38 -8.62 3.08
N GLN A 132 6.19 -7.31 2.86
CA GLN A 132 7.13 -6.46 2.14
C GLN A 132 8.49 -6.40 2.84
N VAL A 133 8.52 -6.27 4.17
CA VAL A 133 9.75 -6.24 4.96
C VAL A 133 10.53 -7.55 4.82
N ASN A 134 9.87 -8.70 4.87
CA ASN A 134 10.53 -9.98 4.68
C ASN A 134 11.20 -10.07 3.30
N VAL A 135 10.46 -9.72 2.24
CA VAL A 135 10.95 -9.82 0.85
C VAL A 135 12.08 -8.81 0.59
N ILE A 136 11.90 -7.54 0.96
CA ILE A 136 12.94 -6.52 0.68
C ILE A 136 14.21 -6.76 1.48
N THR A 137 14.12 -7.39 2.66
CA THR A 137 15.29 -7.77 3.46
C THR A 137 16.22 -8.71 2.68
N GLU A 138 15.66 -9.64 1.92
CA GLU A 138 16.45 -10.55 1.09
C GLU A 138 17.23 -9.76 0.03
N TYR A 139 16.56 -8.90 -0.75
CA TYR A 139 17.20 -8.06 -1.77
C TYR A 139 18.25 -7.10 -1.19
N LEU A 140 17.94 -6.42 -0.10
CA LEU A 140 18.89 -5.50 0.54
C LEU A 140 20.12 -6.24 1.09
N THR A 141 19.93 -7.43 1.63
CA THR A 141 21.05 -8.27 2.13
C THR A 141 21.94 -8.74 0.98
N GLU A 142 21.35 -9.11 -0.17
CA GLU A 142 22.12 -9.45 -1.39
C GLU A 142 22.90 -8.25 -1.93
N LEU A 143 22.39 -7.04 -1.79
CA LEU A 143 23.07 -5.78 -2.14
C LEU A 143 24.16 -5.38 -1.12
N GLY A 144 24.28 -6.12 0.00
CA GLY A 144 25.35 -5.94 0.99
C GLY A 144 24.99 -5.05 2.18
N TYR A 145 23.71 -4.75 2.40
CA TYR A 145 23.24 -4.01 3.56
C TYR A 145 23.02 -4.88 4.77
N THR A 146 23.18 -4.30 5.95
CA THR A 146 22.70 -4.87 7.21
C THR A 146 21.31 -4.32 7.49
N CYS A 147 20.31 -5.19 7.51
CA CYS A 147 18.92 -4.82 7.76
C CYS A 147 18.56 -5.07 9.24
N THR A 148 17.85 -4.10 9.84
CA THR A 148 17.31 -4.24 11.19
C THR A 148 15.83 -3.84 11.18
N GLU A 149 14.98 -4.74 11.67
CA GLU A 149 13.55 -4.48 11.80
C GLU A 149 13.25 -3.61 13.03
N TYR A 150 12.44 -2.57 12.82
CA TYR A 150 11.90 -1.69 13.85
C TYR A 150 10.38 -1.70 13.72
N SER A 151 9.74 -2.63 14.42
CA SER A 151 8.28 -2.76 14.37
C SER A 151 7.62 -2.04 15.53
N PHE A 152 6.59 -1.28 15.21
CA PHE A 152 5.65 -0.71 16.17
C PHE A 152 4.31 -1.45 16.09
N SER A 153 3.54 -1.48 17.17
CA SER A 153 2.26 -2.16 17.21
C SER A 153 1.08 -1.27 16.82
N ASP A 154 1.19 0.00 17.17
CA ASP A 154 0.21 1.05 16.85
C ASP A 154 0.87 2.43 16.95
N THR A 155 0.09 3.50 16.83
CA THR A 155 0.59 4.89 16.88
C THR A 155 1.23 5.26 18.23
N ASN A 156 0.91 4.56 19.33
CA ASN A 156 1.39 4.96 20.67
C ASN A 156 2.89 4.66 20.84
N ASP A 157 3.40 3.59 20.26
CA ASP A 157 4.82 3.23 20.35
C ASP A 157 5.65 3.67 19.13
N LEU A 158 5.00 4.13 18.05
CA LEU A 158 5.65 4.58 16.81
C LEU A 158 6.78 5.60 17.06
N SER A 159 6.53 6.62 17.88
CA SER A 159 7.52 7.68 18.15
C SER A 159 8.81 7.14 18.77
N ALA A 160 8.70 6.24 19.74
CA ALA A 160 9.85 5.63 20.43
C ALA A 160 10.62 4.68 19.48
N VAL A 161 9.89 3.88 18.70
CA VAL A 161 10.48 2.95 17.73
C VAL A 161 11.18 3.72 16.62
N CYS A 162 10.53 4.76 16.04
CA CYS A 162 11.12 5.60 15.01
C CYS A 162 12.41 6.30 15.51
N THR A 163 12.41 6.82 16.73
CA THR A 163 13.61 7.43 17.35
C THR A 163 14.75 6.42 17.45
N THR A 164 14.44 5.18 17.85
CA THR A 164 15.45 4.11 17.96
C THR A 164 15.98 3.71 16.58
N ALA A 165 15.11 3.62 15.58
CA ALA A 165 15.48 3.32 14.20
C ALA A 165 16.43 4.40 13.65
N CYS A 166 16.09 5.68 13.81
CA CYS A 166 16.94 6.79 13.36
C CYS A 166 18.31 6.81 14.02
N ALA A 167 18.40 6.42 15.30
CA ALA A 167 19.69 6.41 16.02
C ALA A 167 20.66 5.32 15.53
N ALA A 168 20.20 4.30 14.82
CA ALA A 168 20.98 3.12 14.45
C ALA A 168 21.03 2.82 12.94
N SER A 169 20.37 3.64 12.12
CA SER A 169 20.27 3.42 10.67
C SER A 169 20.86 4.57 9.89
N ASP A 170 21.48 4.25 8.75
CA ASP A 170 21.97 5.24 7.78
C ASP A 170 20.85 5.70 6.85
N VAL A 171 19.88 4.81 6.58
CA VAL A 171 18.65 5.05 5.83
C VAL A 171 17.54 4.18 6.39
N ILE A 172 16.31 4.66 6.36
CA ILE A 172 15.11 3.91 6.76
C ILE A 172 14.30 3.56 5.51
N TYR A 173 13.79 2.33 5.45
CA TYR A 173 12.75 1.92 4.52
C TYR A 173 11.43 1.77 5.29
N ILE A 174 10.36 2.35 4.74
CA ILE A 174 8.99 2.16 5.22
C ILE A 174 8.20 1.53 4.08
N PRO A 175 7.65 0.30 4.25
CA PRO A 175 6.83 -0.32 3.22
C PRO A 175 5.51 0.43 3.00
N THR A 176 4.66 -0.06 2.09
CA THR A 176 3.26 0.36 2.01
C THR A 176 2.54 -0.06 3.29
N ASP A 177 2.44 0.88 4.24
CA ASP A 177 1.99 0.69 5.63
C ASP A 177 0.95 1.74 5.98
N ASN A 178 -0.29 1.32 6.27
CA ASN A 178 -1.40 2.24 6.49
C ASN A 178 -1.24 3.06 7.77
N THR A 179 -0.66 2.48 8.82
CA THR A 179 -0.43 3.20 10.08
C THR A 179 0.67 4.23 9.91
N ALA A 180 1.76 3.89 9.22
CA ALA A 180 2.82 4.85 8.89
C ALA A 180 2.28 5.98 7.98
N ALA A 181 1.49 5.66 6.95
CA ALA A 181 0.87 6.63 6.05
C ALA A 181 0.00 7.66 6.78
N ASN A 182 -0.71 7.23 7.81
CA ASN A 182 -1.53 8.11 8.65
C ASN A 182 -0.72 8.93 9.68
N ASN A 183 0.58 8.67 9.83
CA ASN A 183 1.45 9.28 10.84
C ASN A 183 2.75 9.87 10.26
N THR A 184 2.75 10.23 8.99
CA THR A 184 3.96 10.70 8.29
C THR A 184 4.54 11.96 8.90
N GLU A 185 3.71 12.89 9.39
CA GLU A 185 4.16 14.10 10.09
C GLU A 185 4.94 13.76 11.36
N LEU A 186 4.47 12.81 12.17
CA LEU A 186 5.17 12.35 13.36
C LEU A 186 6.53 11.74 12.99
N ILE A 187 6.58 10.93 11.96
CA ILE A 187 7.80 10.28 11.46
C ILE A 187 8.79 11.34 10.93
N ALA A 188 8.33 12.30 10.13
CA ALA A 188 9.16 13.38 9.60
C ALA A 188 9.76 14.24 10.72
N ASN A 189 8.97 14.58 11.74
CA ASN A 189 9.41 15.36 12.89
C ASN A 189 10.52 14.67 13.71
N ILE A 190 10.73 13.38 13.55
CA ILE A 190 11.81 12.59 14.17
C ILE A 190 12.97 12.38 13.20
N ALA A 191 12.69 11.91 12.00
CA ALA A 191 13.73 11.49 11.05
C ALA A 191 14.50 12.69 10.45
N VAL A 192 13.81 13.79 10.14
CA VAL A 192 14.45 14.97 9.52
C VAL A 192 15.46 15.64 10.47
N PRO A 193 15.13 15.94 11.73
CA PRO A 193 16.12 16.46 12.67
C PRO A 193 17.27 15.48 12.97
N ALA A 194 17.01 14.17 12.88
CA ALA A 194 18.05 13.15 13.02
C ALA A 194 18.97 13.05 11.79
N GLY A 195 18.62 13.69 10.67
CA GLY A 195 19.38 13.63 9.43
C GLY A 195 19.29 12.26 8.72
N VAL A 196 18.27 11.45 8.98
CA VAL A 196 18.12 10.10 8.44
C VAL A 196 17.09 10.13 7.31
N PRO A 197 17.50 9.85 6.06
CA PRO A 197 16.59 9.80 4.92
C PRO A 197 15.70 8.55 4.98
N ILE A 198 14.48 8.68 4.43
CA ILE A 198 13.51 7.59 4.32
C ILE A 198 13.22 7.31 2.85
N VAL A 199 13.35 6.05 2.43
CA VAL A 199 12.79 5.55 1.16
C VAL A 199 11.47 4.87 1.47
N ALA A 200 10.41 5.29 0.78
CA ALA A 200 9.05 4.87 1.07
C ALA A 200 8.54 3.85 0.04
N GLY A 201 7.68 2.96 0.48
CA GLY A 201 7.03 1.95 -0.36
C GLY A 201 5.95 2.52 -1.29
N GLU A 202 5.44 3.74 -0.98
CA GLU A 202 4.41 4.39 -1.79
C GLU A 202 4.46 5.92 -1.69
N GLN A 203 3.71 6.60 -2.59
CA GLN A 203 3.77 8.05 -2.78
C GLN A 203 3.31 8.86 -1.56
N GLY A 204 2.25 8.45 -0.85
CA GLY A 204 1.70 9.20 0.27
C GLY A 204 2.69 9.26 1.45
N ILE A 205 3.33 8.14 1.79
CA ILE A 205 4.41 8.10 2.79
C ILE A 205 5.60 8.97 2.33
N CYS A 206 5.98 8.86 1.05
CA CYS A 206 7.06 9.67 0.50
C CYS A 206 6.75 11.17 0.57
N SER A 207 5.54 11.57 0.21
CA SER A 207 5.08 12.97 0.29
C SER A 207 5.20 13.53 1.70
N GLY A 208 4.85 12.73 2.71
CA GLY A 208 4.84 13.18 4.11
C GLY A 208 6.17 13.07 4.84
N CYS A 209 6.99 12.05 4.58
CA CYS A 209 8.23 11.83 5.34
C CYS A 209 9.38 11.19 4.56
N GLY A 210 9.20 10.79 3.30
CA GLY A 210 10.22 10.12 2.51
C GLY A 210 10.93 11.03 1.53
N VAL A 211 12.16 10.67 1.15
CA VAL A 211 12.93 11.38 0.12
C VAL A 211 12.64 10.84 -1.28
N ALA A 212 12.38 9.52 -1.40
CA ALA A 212 12.08 8.88 -2.68
C ALA A 212 11.18 7.66 -2.52
N THR A 213 10.54 7.27 -3.62
CA THR A 213 9.69 6.07 -3.73
C THR A 213 9.67 5.55 -5.17
N LEU A 214 9.53 4.25 -5.33
CA LEU A 214 9.07 3.62 -6.56
C LEU A 214 7.59 3.25 -6.33
N SER A 215 6.68 4.01 -6.91
CA SER A 215 5.25 3.93 -6.60
C SER A 215 4.40 3.73 -7.84
N ILE A 216 3.13 3.47 -7.60
CA ILE A 216 2.08 3.33 -8.61
C ILE A 216 1.16 4.56 -8.60
N ASP A 217 0.34 4.68 -9.65
CA ASP A 217 -0.79 5.59 -9.65
C ASP A 217 -2.02 4.90 -9.05
N TYR A 218 -2.39 5.30 -7.83
CA TYR A 218 -3.54 4.73 -7.13
C TYR A 218 -4.88 5.09 -7.77
N TYR A 219 -4.98 6.20 -8.50
CA TYR A 219 -6.20 6.52 -9.24
C TYR A 219 -6.40 5.54 -10.40
N GLU A 220 -5.34 5.29 -11.18
CA GLU A 220 -5.39 4.31 -12.28
C GLU A 220 -5.59 2.87 -11.75
N LEU A 221 -5.02 2.53 -10.61
CA LEU A 221 -5.29 1.26 -9.94
C LEU A 221 -6.78 1.10 -9.61
N GLY A 222 -7.37 2.15 -9.05
CA GLY A 222 -8.80 2.20 -8.74
C GLY A 222 -9.68 2.11 -10.00
N ARG A 223 -9.30 2.78 -11.09
CA ARG A 223 -9.98 2.66 -12.39
C ARG A 223 -9.96 1.22 -12.89
N THR A 224 -8.80 0.57 -12.87
CA THR A 224 -8.67 -0.85 -13.25
C THR A 224 -9.61 -1.73 -12.42
N THR A 225 -9.69 -1.49 -11.11
CA THR A 225 -10.62 -2.22 -10.23
C THR A 225 -12.07 -1.96 -10.60
N GLY A 226 -12.41 -0.72 -10.97
CA GLY A 226 -13.76 -0.34 -11.43
C GLY A 226 -14.15 -1.00 -12.75
N GLU A 227 -13.22 -1.14 -13.69
CA GLU A 227 -13.42 -1.86 -14.94
C GLU A 227 -13.64 -3.37 -14.68
N MET A 228 -12.92 -3.96 -13.72
CA MET A 228 -13.17 -5.33 -13.27
C MET A 228 -14.58 -5.47 -12.68
N ALA A 229 -15.01 -4.51 -11.85
CA ALA A 229 -16.34 -4.47 -11.27
C ALA A 229 -17.43 -4.40 -12.35
N ALA A 230 -17.24 -3.56 -13.37
CA ALA A 230 -18.18 -3.44 -14.48
C ALA A 230 -18.39 -4.77 -15.21
N LYS A 231 -17.33 -5.53 -15.46
CA LYS A 231 -17.41 -6.86 -16.09
C LYS A 231 -18.16 -7.88 -15.21
N ILE A 232 -17.99 -7.83 -13.90
CA ILE A 232 -18.71 -8.70 -12.97
C ILE A 232 -20.19 -8.34 -12.94
N LEU A 233 -20.52 -7.05 -12.79
CA LEU A 233 -21.89 -6.55 -12.70
C LEU A 233 -22.69 -6.76 -13.99
N THR A 234 -22.04 -6.80 -15.15
CA THR A 234 -22.69 -7.14 -16.44
C THR A 234 -22.79 -8.63 -16.71
N GLY A 235 -22.13 -9.47 -15.89
CA GLY A 235 -22.03 -10.92 -16.12
C GLY A 235 -21.05 -11.32 -17.22
N GLU A 236 -20.20 -10.39 -17.67
CA GLU A 236 -19.15 -10.66 -18.66
C GLU A 236 -18.00 -11.49 -18.06
N ALA A 237 -17.74 -11.35 -16.76
CA ALA A 237 -16.69 -12.08 -16.05
C ALA A 237 -17.20 -12.66 -14.73
N ASP A 238 -16.57 -13.78 -14.33
CA ASP A 238 -16.82 -14.45 -13.04
C ASP A 238 -15.66 -14.10 -12.08
N VAL A 239 -15.99 -13.53 -10.94
CA VAL A 239 -15.01 -13.15 -9.91
C VAL A 239 -14.18 -14.33 -9.43
N THR A 240 -14.73 -15.54 -9.43
CA THR A 240 -14.05 -16.75 -8.92
C THR A 240 -12.87 -17.18 -9.78
N THR A 241 -12.88 -16.83 -11.06
CA THR A 241 -11.82 -17.14 -12.03
C THR A 241 -11.04 -15.91 -12.48
N MET A 242 -11.43 -14.73 -12.01
CA MET A 242 -10.78 -13.47 -12.36
C MET A 242 -9.43 -13.36 -11.64
N GLU A 243 -8.36 -13.26 -12.42
CA GLU A 243 -7.02 -13.05 -11.86
C GLU A 243 -6.86 -11.64 -11.27
N VAL A 244 -6.08 -11.57 -10.19
CA VAL A 244 -5.65 -10.29 -9.63
C VAL A 244 -4.76 -9.55 -10.63
N GLN A 245 -5.03 -8.28 -10.85
CA GLN A 245 -4.29 -7.44 -11.78
C GLN A 245 -3.31 -6.53 -11.04
N SER A 246 -2.14 -6.31 -11.64
CA SER A 246 -1.14 -5.37 -11.13
C SER A 246 -1.34 -3.98 -11.72
N ALA A 247 -0.78 -2.95 -11.06
CA ALA A 247 -0.68 -1.62 -11.62
C ALA A 247 0.08 -1.67 -12.97
N PRO A 248 -0.37 -0.90 -13.97
CA PRO A 248 0.23 -0.95 -15.32
C PRO A 248 1.62 -0.34 -15.39
N THR A 249 1.95 0.59 -14.50
CA THR A 249 3.21 1.34 -14.50
C THR A 249 3.71 1.63 -13.11
N PHE A 250 5.05 1.72 -12.99
CA PHE A 250 5.76 2.13 -11.77
C PHE A 250 6.59 3.36 -12.08
N THR A 251 6.54 4.35 -11.19
CA THR A 251 7.23 5.64 -11.36
C THR A 251 8.17 5.90 -10.19
N LYS A 252 9.43 6.23 -10.51
CA LYS A 252 10.37 6.77 -9.52
C LYS A 252 9.98 8.20 -9.21
N MET A 253 9.65 8.47 -7.95
CA MET A 253 9.23 9.78 -7.47
C MET A 253 10.08 10.24 -6.29
N TYR A 254 10.13 11.55 -6.04
CA TYR A 254 10.88 12.11 -4.93
C TYR A 254 10.20 13.35 -4.33
N ASN A 255 10.46 13.58 -3.05
CA ASN A 255 10.03 14.78 -2.33
C ASN A 255 11.16 15.82 -2.37
N ALA A 256 11.00 16.83 -3.21
CA ALA A 256 12.05 17.84 -3.43
C ALA A 256 12.44 18.61 -2.15
N ALA A 257 11.44 18.94 -1.30
CA ALA A 257 11.69 19.68 -0.07
C ALA A 257 12.49 18.87 0.95
N LEU A 258 12.17 17.59 1.15
CA LEU A 258 12.90 16.71 2.06
C LEU A 258 14.29 16.35 1.52
N CYS A 259 14.42 16.19 0.21
CA CYS A 259 15.74 15.99 -0.43
C CYS A 259 16.66 17.20 -0.18
N GLU A 260 16.15 18.42 -0.34
CA GLU A 260 16.93 19.66 -0.04
C GLU A 260 17.32 19.73 1.44
N GLN A 261 16.39 19.46 2.36
CA GLN A 261 16.64 19.51 3.81
C GLN A 261 17.68 18.49 4.27
N LEU A 262 17.68 17.29 3.67
CA LEU A 262 18.57 16.19 4.04
C LEU A 262 19.82 16.11 3.16
N GLY A 263 19.97 17.01 2.18
CA GLY A 263 21.11 17.01 1.26
C GLY A 263 21.18 15.80 0.34
N VAL A 264 20.02 15.20 0.00
CA VAL A 264 19.94 14.04 -0.90
C VAL A 264 19.90 14.52 -2.34
N THR A 265 20.83 14.02 -3.15
CA THR A 265 20.86 14.30 -4.59
C THR A 265 20.07 13.23 -5.34
N ILE A 266 19.11 13.65 -6.14
CA ILE A 266 18.27 12.76 -6.93
C ILE A 266 18.82 12.67 -8.36
N PRO A 267 19.05 11.45 -8.90
CA PRO A 267 19.48 11.25 -10.27
C PRO A 267 18.40 11.64 -11.30
N GLU A 268 18.76 11.68 -12.57
CA GLU A 268 17.79 11.81 -13.66
C GLU A 268 16.80 10.61 -13.68
N GLY A 269 15.59 10.85 -14.15
CA GLY A 269 14.55 9.81 -14.27
C GLY A 269 13.59 9.73 -13.08
N TYR A 270 13.71 10.59 -12.08
CA TYR A 270 12.76 10.74 -11.00
C TYR A 270 11.80 11.91 -11.27
N THR A 271 10.53 11.73 -10.90
CA THR A 271 9.51 12.77 -10.97
C THR A 271 9.28 13.39 -9.59
N ALA A 272 9.30 14.71 -9.51
CA ALA A 272 8.98 15.37 -8.24
C ALA A 272 7.50 15.14 -7.87
N ILE A 273 7.26 14.83 -6.60
CA ILE A 273 5.91 14.80 -6.06
C ILE A 273 5.45 16.25 -5.92
N GLU A 274 4.28 16.57 -6.50
CA GLU A 274 3.70 17.91 -6.36
C GLU A 274 3.30 18.14 -4.89
N ALA A 275 3.65 19.32 -4.34
CA ALA A 275 3.21 19.71 -3.01
C ALA A 275 1.70 20.00 -3.05
N GLU A 276 0.94 19.37 -2.17
CA GLU A 276 -0.49 19.64 -1.97
C GLU A 276 -0.74 21.01 -1.34
#